data_e8cefe5782fc8ad3d5e49906296b7b6d
#
_entry.id   e8cefe5782fc8ad3d5e49906296b7b6d
#
_cell.length_a   1.000
_cell.length_b   1.000
_cell.length_c   1.000
_cell.angle_alpha   90.00
_cell.angle_beta   90.00
_cell.angle_gamma   90.00
#
_symmetry.space_group_name_H-M   'P 1'
#
loop_
_entity.id
_entity.type
_entity.pdbx_description
1 polymer ?
#
loop_
_entity_poly.entity_id
_entity_poly.type
_entity_poly.pdbx_seq_one_letter_code
_entity_poly.pdbx_strand_id
1 'polypeptide(L)'
;MKTSGKALASQVAKIKDSKVFSIRSENLPTWCPGCGYFGIHQGLNNAIQRAGLAHHRVVTVSGIGCAGRYPFFAHTYGLHTVHGRALPVATGVKLANPELTVFAVGGDGDGLGIGGGHLPHIARRNVDVNYILFDNSIYGLTKGQPSPSSPIGFKTKASPQGNVDAPLNGTLMALAYGASFVARLFAGDPEGISKALMEGMQHKGFAFFHVYTSCVTFDKAFKTWPHLKEWVHPLPEGHDPSNLKKAMNEALDDPFSLGILYRKQ
;
A
#
# COMPACT_ATOMS: atom_id res chain seq x y z
N MET A 1 20.03 -19.49 -12.85
CA MET A 1 20.80 -18.58 -13.73
C MET A 1 20.98 -17.27 -12.99
N LYS A 2 22.23 -16.94 -12.62
CA LYS A 2 22.59 -15.72 -11.90
C LYS A 2 22.56 -14.55 -12.89
N THR A 3 21.50 -13.76 -12.92
CA THR A 3 21.51 -12.45 -13.59
C THR A 3 22.33 -11.51 -12.73
N SER A 4 23.51 -11.22 -13.20
CA SER A 4 24.57 -10.52 -12.49
C SER A 4 24.15 -9.09 -12.15
N GLY A 5 24.59 -8.61 -10.95
CA GLY A 5 24.45 -7.21 -10.52
C GLY A 5 25.01 -6.17 -11.51
N LYS A 6 25.76 -6.60 -12.55
CA LYS A 6 26.20 -5.77 -13.66
C LYS A 6 25.05 -5.32 -14.59
N ALA A 7 23.99 -6.13 -14.77
CA ALA A 7 22.84 -5.73 -15.59
C ALA A 7 22.01 -4.65 -14.90
N LEU A 8 21.85 -4.75 -13.56
CA LEU A 8 21.15 -3.73 -12.77
C LEU A 8 21.95 -2.42 -12.71
N ALA A 9 23.27 -2.51 -12.53
CA ALA A 9 24.16 -1.35 -12.55
C ALA A 9 24.19 -0.65 -13.93
N SER A 10 24.14 -1.41 -15.03
CA SER A 10 24.06 -0.89 -16.41
C SER A 10 22.72 -0.20 -16.68
N GLN A 11 21.59 -0.73 -16.16
CA GLN A 11 20.31 -0.06 -16.26
C GLN A 11 20.25 1.21 -15.42
N VAL A 12 20.82 1.21 -14.22
CA VAL A 12 20.91 2.40 -13.36
C VAL A 12 21.83 3.47 -13.99
N ALA A 13 22.90 3.07 -14.69
CA ALA A 13 23.80 4.01 -15.40
C ALA A 13 23.11 4.66 -16.62
N LYS A 14 22.26 3.92 -17.35
CA LYS A 14 21.47 4.47 -18.46
C LYS A 14 20.40 5.48 -18.03
N ILE A 15 19.98 5.45 -16.75
CA ILE A 15 19.01 6.40 -16.18
C ILE A 15 19.64 7.79 -15.97
N LYS A 16 20.97 7.91 -15.88
CA LYS A 16 21.64 9.20 -15.68
C LYS A 16 21.55 10.16 -16.88
N ASP A 17 21.27 9.66 -18.08
CA ASP A 17 21.17 10.46 -19.30
C ASP A 17 19.76 10.64 -19.87
N SER A 18 18.75 9.97 -19.28
CA SER A 18 17.36 10.24 -19.63
C SER A 18 16.87 11.45 -18.83
N LYS A 19 16.16 12.39 -19.45
CA LYS A 19 15.36 13.39 -18.76
C LYS A 19 14.40 12.62 -17.84
N VAL A 20 14.75 12.49 -16.55
CA VAL A 20 13.92 11.85 -15.54
C VAL A 20 12.68 12.71 -15.40
N PHE A 21 11.58 12.29 -16.01
CA PHE A 21 10.31 12.99 -15.88
C PHE A 21 9.87 12.94 -14.42
N SER A 22 9.59 14.11 -13.84
CA SER A 22 9.02 14.17 -12.51
C SER A 22 7.67 13.46 -12.50
N ILE A 23 7.49 12.49 -11.61
CA ILE A 23 6.20 11.81 -11.37
C ILE A 23 5.30 12.67 -10.48
N ARG A 24 5.81 13.76 -9.93
CA ARG A 24 5.01 14.71 -9.17
C ARG A 24 4.11 15.49 -10.13
N SER A 25 2.83 15.47 -9.85
CA SER A 25 1.85 16.33 -10.50
C SER A 25 2.11 17.79 -10.15
N GLU A 26 1.68 18.71 -11.00
CA GLU A 26 1.58 20.14 -10.67
C GLU A 26 0.55 20.40 -9.55
N ASN A 27 -0.42 19.51 -9.37
CA ASN A 27 -1.38 19.57 -8.29
C ASN A 27 -0.73 19.17 -6.95
N LEU A 28 -0.68 20.10 -6.02
CA LEU A 28 -0.17 19.82 -4.68
C LEU A 28 -1.14 18.92 -3.90
N PRO A 29 -0.63 17.94 -3.15
CA PRO A 29 -1.47 17.13 -2.27
C PRO A 29 -2.21 17.99 -1.24
N THR A 30 -3.51 17.77 -1.13
CA THR A 30 -4.40 18.52 -0.24
C THR A 30 -4.76 17.73 1.03
N TRP A 31 -3.88 16.81 1.45
CA TRP A 31 -4.00 16.14 2.74
C TRP A 31 -3.69 17.09 3.89
N CYS A 32 -4.14 16.74 5.09
CA CYS A 32 -3.89 17.53 6.29
C CYS A 32 -2.39 17.68 6.56
N PRO A 33 -1.92 18.84 7.06
CA PRO A 33 -0.53 19.00 7.47
C PRO A 33 -0.11 17.90 8.47
N GLY A 34 1.02 17.24 8.21
CA GLY A 34 1.51 16.12 9.03
C GLY A 34 0.86 14.77 8.75
N CYS A 35 -0.06 14.67 7.80
CA CYS A 35 -0.66 13.40 7.40
C CYS A 35 0.39 12.44 6.84
N GLY A 36 0.34 11.17 7.24
CA GLY A 36 1.29 10.16 6.78
C GLY A 36 1.22 9.82 5.30
N TYR A 37 0.14 10.19 4.64
CA TYR A 37 -0.01 9.98 3.20
C TYR A 37 1.04 10.73 2.37
N PHE A 38 1.62 11.81 2.89
CA PHE A 38 2.78 12.45 2.26
C PHE A 38 3.99 11.53 2.19
N GLY A 39 4.26 10.75 3.24
CA GLY A 39 5.34 9.77 3.25
C GLY A 39 5.11 8.63 2.26
N ILE A 40 3.88 8.12 2.19
CA ILE A 40 3.51 7.08 1.22
C ILE A 40 3.63 7.61 -0.22
N HIS A 41 3.13 8.83 -0.46
CA HIS A 41 3.25 9.50 -1.75
C HIS A 41 4.71 9.68 -2.17
N GLN A 42 5.57 10.10 -1.24
CA GLN A 42 7.00 10.23 -1.49
C GLN A 42 7.63 8.87 -1.83
N GLY A 43 7.32 7.81 -1.07
CA GLY A 43 7.84 6.46 -1.28
C GLY A 43 7.43 5.87 -2.63
N LEU A 44 6.16 6.00 -3.01
CA LEU A 44 5.65 5.50 -4.29
C LEU A 44 6.24 6.27 -5.48
N ASN A 45 6.30 7.60 -5.39
CA ASN A 45 6.92 8.40 -6.45
C ASN A 45 8.40 8.07 -6.62
N ASN A 46 9.14 7.90 -5.52
CA ASN A 46 10.54 7.49 -5.56
C ASN A 46 10.69 6.10 -6.22
N ALA A 47 9.81 5.14 -5.90
CA ALA A 47 9.85 3.81 -6.49
C ALA A 47 9.66 3.83 -8.01
N ILE A 48 8.63 4.53 -8.49
CA ILE A 48 8.33 4.66 -9.91
C ILE A 48 9.48 5.36 -10.65
N GLN A 49 10.02 6.43 -10.07
CA GLN A 49 11.13 7.19 -10.64
C GLN A 49 12.41 6.35 -10.71
N ARG A 50 12.76 5.63 -9.63
CA ARG A 50 13.95 4.75 -9.58
C ARG A 50 13.83 3.55 -10.50
N ALA A 51 12.61 3.05 -10.72
CA ALA A 51 12.36 2.00 -11.70
C ALA A 51 12.51 2.47 -13.16
N GLY A 52 12.69 3.78 -13.39
CA GLY A 52 12.84 4.35 -14.73
C GLY A 52 11.57 4.23 -15.58
N LEU A 53 10.41 4.10 -14.95
CA LEU A 53 9.14 3.94 -15.66
C LEU A 53 8.68 5.28 -16.23
N ALA A 54 8.39 5.30 -17.52
CA ALA A 54 7.76 6.45 -18.15
C ALA A 54 6.32 6.61 -17.62
N HIS A 55 5.89 7.87 -17.40
CA HIS A 55 4.57 8.17 -16.81
C HIS A 55 3.40 7.50 -17.55
N HIS A 56 3.48 7.39 -18.89
CA HIS A 56 2.47 6.74 -19.73
C HIS A 56 2.48 5.21 -19.66
N ARG A 57 3.44 4.59 -18.96
CA ARG A 57 3.51 3.15 -18.69
C ARG A 57 2.98 2.79 -17.31
N VAL A 58 2.59 3.79 -16.53
CA VAL A 58 2.10 3.62 -15.17
C VAL A 58 0.64 4.07 -15.07
N VAL A 59 -0.17 3.24 -14.46
CA VAL A 59 -1.57 3.55 -14.14
C VAL A 59 -1.79 3.45 -12.64
N THR A 60 -2.34 4.50 -12.04
CA THR A 60 -2.77 4.50 -10.64
C THR A 60 -4.29 4.45 -10.57
N VAL A 61 -4.83 3.42 -9.93
CA VAL A 61 -6.28 3.21 -9.77
C VAL A 61 -6.62 3.36 -8.29
N SER A 62 -7.58 4.20 -7.97
CA SER A 62 -7.96 4.42 -6.57
C SER A 62 -9.46 4.22 -6.33
N GLY A 63 -9.79 3.87 -5.08
CA GLY A 63 -11.16 3.97 -4.57
C GLY A 63 -11.44 5.36 -4.00
N ILE A 64 -12.24 5.45 -2.95
CA ILE A 64 -12.70 6.69 -2.32
C ILE A 64 -12.03 6.87 -0.94
N GLY A 65 -11.94 8.11 -0.50
CA GLY A 65 -11.35 8.52 0.76
C GLY A 65 -10.10 9.37 0.57
N CYS A 66 -9.42 9.71 1.67
CA CYS A 66 -8.20 10.52 1.59
C CYS A 66 -7.10 9.83 0.78
N ALA A 67 -6.94 8.51 0.94
CA ALA A 67 -6.00 7.70 0.15
C ALA A 67 -6.39 7.69 -1.34
N GLY A 68 -7.68 7.62 -1.64
CA GLY A 68 -8.22 7.60 -3.00
C GLY A 68 -7.88 8.84 -3.84
N ARG A 69 -7.43 9.91 -3.20
CA ARG A 69 -7.02 11.15 -3.90
C ARG A 69 -5.62 11.06 -4.50
N TYR A 70 -4.86 9.98 -4.25
CA TYR A 70 -3.50 9.82 -4.76
C TYR A 70 -3.36 10.07 -6.27
N PRO A 71 -4.22 9.56 -7.17
CA PRO A 71 -4.07 9.78 -8.61
C PRO A 71 -4.10 11.25 -9.04
N PHE A 72 -4.71 12.15 -8.28
CA PHE A 72 -4.73 13.59 -8.57
C PHE A 72 -3.38 14.27 -8.32
N PHE A 73 -2.50 13.62 -7.56
CA PHE A 73 -1.22 14.17 -7.11
C PHE A 73 -0.02 13.46 -7.74
N ALA A 74 -0.26 12.49 -8.61
CA ALA A 74 0.76 11.75 -9.35
C ALA A 74 0.66 12.02 -10.85
N HIS A 75 1.78 12.24 -11.52
CA HIS A 75 1.84 12.42 -12.97
C HIS A 75 1.92 11.04 -13.66
N THR A 76 0.84 10.29 -13.58
CA THR A 76 0.61 8.98 -14.22
C THR A 76 -0.78 8.98 -14.85
N TYR A 77 -1.13 7.97 -15.62
CA TYR A 77 -2.55 7.76 -15.88
C TYR A 77 -3.27 7.44 -14.57
N GLY A 78 -4.35 8.15 -14.29
CA GLY A 78 -5.10 8.04 -13.05
C GLY A 78 -6.56 7.69 -13.29
N LEU A 79 -7.06 6.72 -12.50
CA LEU A 79 -8.47 6.35 -12.45
C LEU A 79 -8.95 6.46 -10.99
N HIS A 80 -9.84 7.42 -10.73
CA HIS A 80 -10.51 7.55 -9.44
C HIS A 80 -11.88 6.90 -9.54
N THR A 81 -12.06 5.77 -8.86
CA THR A 81 -13.23 4.90 -9.04
C THR A 81 -14.25 5.05 -7.91
N VAL A 82 -15.30 4.26 -7.95
CA VAL A 82 -16.30 4.20 -6.89
C VAL A 82 -15.71 3.53 -5.64
N HIS A 83 -16.25 3.86 -4.47
CA HIS A 83 -15.82 3.35 -3.17
C HIS A 83 -15.69 1.82 -3.15
N GLY A 84 -14.51 1.34 -2.78
CA GLY A 84 -14.16 -0.07 -2.72
C GLY A 84 -13.99 -0.77 -4.08
N ARG A 85 -13.83 -0.03 -5.18
CA ARG A 85 -13.73 -0.63 -6.53
C ARG A 85 -12.37 -0.46 -7.21
N ALA A 86 -11.35 -0.05 -6.46
CA ALA A 86 -9.99 0.07 -7.00
C ALA A 86 -9.49 -1.26 -7.58
N LEU A 87 -9.63 -2.37 -6.84
CA LEU A 87 -9.10 -3.68 -7.25
C LEU A 87 -9.75 -4.27 -8.52
N PRO A 88 -11.08 -4.30 -8.69
CA PRO A 88 -11.67 -4.83 -9.92
C PRO A 88 -11.36 -3.94 -11.13
N VAL A 89 -11.29 -2.62 -10.97
CA VAL A 89 -10.90 -1.72 -12.06
C VAL A 89 -9.42 -1.89 -12.42
N ALA A 90 -8.52 -1.97 -11.43
CA ALA A 90 -7.10 -2.26 -11.67
C ALA A 90 -6.90 -3.62 -12.37
N THR A 91 -7.68 -4.62 -11.99
CA THR A 91 -7.70 -5.92 -12.69
C THR A 91 -8.06 -5.76 -14.14
N GLY A 92 -9.12 -5.02 -14.45
CA GLY A 92 -9.54 -4.74 -15.84
C GLY A 92 -8.47 -4.02 -16.64
N VAL A 93 -7.83 -3.00 -16.06
CA VAL A 93 -6.72 -2.25 -16.68
C VAL A 93 -5.56 -3.18 -17.01
N LYS A 94 -5.13 -4.03 -16.07
CA LYS A 94 -4.00 -4.94 -16.26
C LYS A 94 -4.30 -6.01 -17.32
N LEU A 95 -5.52 -6.54 -17.34
CA LEU A 95 -5.94 -7.53 -18.35
C LEU A 95 -6.07 -6.92 -19.74
N ALA A 96 -6.53 -5.66 -19.85
CA ALA A 96 -6.65 -4.96 -21.12
C ALA A 96 -5.28 -4.59 -21.72
N ASN A 97 -4.31 -4.25 -20.87
CA ASN A 97 -2.93 -3.99 -21.30
C ASN A 97 -1.91 -4.54 -20.28
N PRO A 98 -1.41 -5.76 -20.51
CA PRO A 98 -0.46 -6.44 -19.62
C PRO A 98 0.90 -5.74 -19.48
N GLU A 99 1.25 -4.85 -20.42
CA GLU A 99 2.53 -4.12 -20.37
C GLU A 99 2.55 -2.96 -19.36
N LEU A 100 1.39 -2.52 -18.88
CA LEU A 100 1.29 -1.45 -17.91
C LEU A 100 1.73 -1.91 -16.52
N THR A 101 2.45 -1.03 -15.81
CA THR A 101 2.62 -1.16 -14.37
C THR A 101 1.40 -0.54 -13.69
N VAL A 102 0.62 -1.38 -13.02
CA VAL A 102 -0.64 -0.95 -12.38
C VAL A 102 -0.49 -0.91 -10.88
N PHE A 103 -0.76 0.26 -10.30
CA PHE A 103 -0.91 0.44 -8.86
C PHE A 103 -2.38 0.63 -8.54
N ALA A 104 -2.91 -0.15 -7.61
CA ALA A 104 -4.16 0.14 -6.93
C ALA A 104 -3.87 0.78 -5.58
N VAL A 105 -4.61 1.82 -5.21
CA VAL A 105 -4.47 2.49 -3.91
C VAL A 105 -5.83 2.63 -3.23
N GLY A 106 -5.88 2.38 -1.94
CA GLY A 106 -7.10 2.53 -1.15
C GLY A 106 -6.78 2.71 0.33
N GLY A 107 -7.66 3.35 1.07
CA GLY A 107 -7.62 3.35 2.52
C GLY A 107 -8.14 2.02 3.09
N ASP A 108 -7.87 1.77 4.36
CA ASP A 108 -8.38 0.60 5.08
C ASP A 108 -9.92 0.51 5.03
N GLY A 109 -10.61 1.63 5.21
CA GLY A 109 -12.06 1.69 5.07
C GLY A 109 -12.57 1.44 3.64
N ASP A 110 -11.81 1.85 2.62
CA ASP A 110 -12.13 1.59 1.22
C ASP A 110 -11.87 0.12 0.84
N GLY A 111 -10.68 -0.37 1.15
CA GLY A 111 -10.20 -1.67 0.69
C GLY A 111 -10.66 -2.85 1.53
N LEU A 112 -10.79 -2.70 2.84
CA LEU A 112 -11.21 -3.77 3.77
C LEU A 112 -12.70 -3.69 4.13
N GLY A 113 -13.32 -2.51 4.00
CA GLY A 113 -14.74 -2.33 4.19
C GLY A 113 -15.53 -2.77 2.96
N ILE A 114 -16.16 -1.83 2.27
CA ILE A 114 -16.99 -2.12 1.08
C ILE A 114 -16.20 -2.79 -0.05
N GLY A 115 -14.88 -2.59 -0.11
CA GLY A 115 -13.98 -3.23 -1.08
C GLY A 115 -13.49 -4.62 -0.69
N GLY A 116 -13.71 -5.05 0.55
CA GLY A 116 -13.14 -6.29 1.11
C GLY A 116 -13.43 -7.56 0.31
N GLY A 117 -14.60 -7.63 -0.34
CA GLY A 117 -14.97 -8.75 -1.21
C GLY A 117 -14.15 -8.89 -2.51
N HIS A 118 -13.36 -7.88 -2.90
CA HIS A 118 -12.54 -7.95 -4.12
C HIS A 118 -11.12 -8.49 -3.87
N LEU A 119 -10.62 -8.35 -2.64
CA LEU A 119 -9.27 -8.84 -2.27
C LEU A 119 -9.09 -10.35 -2.51
N PRO A 120 -10.04 -11.25 -2.11
CA PRO A 120 -9.92 -12.68 -2.38
C PRO A 120 -9.78 -12.99 -3.87
N HIS A 121 -10.51 -12.27 -4.70
CA HIS A 121 -10.58 -12.56 -6.13
C HIS A 121 -9.32 -12.15 -6.89
N ILE A 122 -8.74 -11.00 -6.58
CA ILE A 122 -7.48 -10.55 -7.21
C ILE A 122 -6.31 -11.38 -6.70
N ALA A 123 -6.25 -11.68 -5.39
CA ALA A 123 -5.18 -12.47 -4.78
C ALA A 123 -5.16 -13.90 -5.34
N ARG A 124 -6.30 -14.63 -5.31
CA ARG A 124 -6.35 -16.01 -5.82
C ARG A 124 -6.10 -16.14 -7.33
N ARG A 125 -6.41 -15.09 -8.12
CA ARG A 125 -6.12 -15.03 -9.56
C ARG A 125 -4.69 -14.59 -9.84
N ASN A 126 -4.00 -14.13 -8.83
CA ASN A 126 -2.64 -13.63 -8.88
C ASN A 126 -2.41 -12.60 -9.99
N VAL A 127 -3.34 -11.65 -10.15
CA VAL A 127 -3.25 -10.62 -11.19
C VAL A 127 -2.07 -9.70 -10.87
N ASP A 128 -1.22 -9.42 -11.86
CA ASP A 128 -0.01 -8.59 -11.73
C ASP A 128 -0.36 -7.11 -11.47
N VAL A 129 -0.76 -6.82 -10.24
CA VAL A 129 -1.15 -5.50 -9.72
C VAL A 129 -0.48 -5.27 -8.37
N ASN A 130 0.06 -4.08 -8.18
CA ASN A 130 0.62 -3.62 -6.91
C ASN A 130 -0.48 -2.90 -6.12
N TYR A 131 -1.01 -3.51 -5.07
CA TYR A 131 -2.04 -2.89 -4.22
C TYR A 131 -1.46 -2.33 -2.95
N ILE A 132 -1.60 -1.01 -2.75
CA ILE A 132 -1.12 -0.31 -1.57
C ILE A 132 -2.32 0.08 -0.71
N LEU A 133 -2.43 -0.55 0.45
CA LEU A 133 -3.44 -0.27 1.46
C LEU A 133 -2.88 0.76 2.46
N PHE A 134 -3.46 1.95 2.50
CA PHE A 134 -3.10 3.03 3.43
C PHE A 134 -3.95 2.88 4.70
N ASP A 135 -3.40 2.27 5.74
CA ASP A 135 -4.14 1.95 6.96
C ASP A 135 -3.87 2.95 8.09
N ASN A 136 -4.84 3.81 8.35
CA ASN A 136 -4.86 4.71 9.49
C ASN A 136 -5.95 4.38 10.52
N SER A 137 -6.63 3.26 10.36
CA SER A 137 -7.70 2.73 11.23
C SER A 137 -8.85 3.72 11.48
N ILE A 138 -9.18 4.58 10.49
CA ILE A 138 -10.29 5.51 10.60
C ILE A 138 -10.77 6.00 9.23
N TYR A 139 -12.07 6.22 9.06
CA TYR A 139 -12.59 6.97 7.92
C TYR A 139 -12.31 8.45 8.06
N GLY A 140 -11.18 8.93 7.51
CA GLY A 140 -10.75 10.33 7.68
C GLY A 140 -11.58 11.32 6.85
N LEU A 141 -11.89 11.01 5.59
CA LEU A 141 -12.60 11.92 4.68
C LEU A 141 -14.01 12.25 5.17
N THR A 142 -14.70 11.29 5.76
CA THR A 142 -16.04 11.42 6.32
C THR A 142 -16.07 11.86 7.79
N LYS A 143 -14.91 12.33 8.30
CA LYS A 143 -14.73 12.99 9.61
C LYS A 143 -14.71 12.07 10.82
N GLY A 144 -14.22 10.81 10.68
CA GLY A 144 -13.74 10.09 11.85
C GLY A 144 -14.62 8.93 12.33
N GLN A 145 -15.32 8.24 11.46
CA GLN A 145 -15.96 6.97 11.81
C GLN A 145 -14.90 5.87 12.00
N PRO A 146 -15.12 4.90 12.92
CA PRO A 146 -14.30 3.68 12.96
C PRO A 146 -14.30 2.97 11.61
N SER A 147 -13.16 2.49 11.19
CA SER A 147 -12.96 1.71 9.97
C SER A 147 -12.84 0.22 10.30
N PRO A 148 -12.80 -0.68 9.32
CA PRO A 148 -12.66 -2.12 9.56
C PRO A 148 -11.37 -2.52 10.31
N SER A 149 -10.33 -1.70 10.33
CA SER A 149 -9.09 -1.94 11.09
C SER A 149 -9.05 -1.19 12.43
N SER A 150 -10.12 -0.50 12.83
CA SER A 150 -10.21 0.17 14.14
C SER A 150 -10.29 -0.85 15.29
N PRO A 151 -9.57 -0.63 16.40
CA PRO A 151 -9.64 -1.55 17.53
C PRO A 151 -10.99 -1.47 18.26
N ILE A 152 -11.33 -2.55 18.96
CA ILE A 152 -12.51 -2.57 19.86
C ILE A 152 -12.35 -1.45 20.90
N GLY A 153 -13.44 -0.77 21.19
CA GLY A 153 -13.47 0.32 22.16
C GLY A 153 -12.95 1.66 21.63
N PHE A 154 -12.46 1.75 20.39
CA PHE A 154 -11.97 2.99 19.80
C PHE A 154 -13.08 4.04 19.69
N LYS A 155 -12.96 5.12 20.49
CA LYS A 155 -13.95 6.20 20.58
C LYS A 155 -13.61 7.33 19.65
N THR A 156 -14.61 7.80 18.92
CA THR A 156 -14.54 8.99 18.06
C THR A 156 -15.76 9.86 18.29
N LYS A 157 -15.77 11.08 17.74
CA LYS A 157 -16.99 11.92 17.76
C LYS A 157 -18.18 11.25 17.05
N ALA A 158 -17.92 10.45 16.03
CA ALA A 158 -18.94 9.74 15.26
C ALA A 158 -19.37 8.41 15.94
N SER A 159 -18.56 7.89 16.87
CA SER A 159 -18.84 6.67 17.64
C SER A 159 -18.44 6.88 19.10
N PRO A 160 -19.21 7.63 19.89
CA PRO A 160 -18.89 7.94 21.26
C PRO A 160 -18.94 6.73 22.21
N GLN A 161 -19.70 5.69 21.86
CA GLN A 161 -19.75 4.41 22.58
C GLN A 161 -18.47 3.57 22.37
N GLY A 162 -17.71 3.85 21.33
CA GLY A 162 -16.58 3.06 20.88
C GLY A 162 -16.95 2.06 19.79
N ASN A 163 -15.92 1.59 19.07
CA ASN A 163 -16.06 0.51 18.08
C ASN A 163 -16.35 -0.81 18.80
N VAL A 164 -17.31 -1.58 18.31
CA VAL A 164 -17.69 -2.89 18.89
C VAL A 164 -17.18 -4.07 18.06
N ASP A 165 -16.79 -3.82 16.81
CA ASP A 165 -16.34 -4.84 15.88
C ASP A 165 -14.85 -5.17 16.05
N ALA A 166 -14.50 -6.44 15.89
CA ALA A 166 -13.09 -6.86 15.87
C ALA A 166 -12.38 -6.31 14.62
N PRO A 167 -11.14 -5.80 14.76
CA PRO A 167 -10.40 -5.26 13.64
C PRO A 167 -10.02 -6.35 12.64
N LEU A 168 -10.13 -6.04 11.34
CA LEU A 168 -9.63 -6.89 10.27
C LEU A 168 -8.10 -6.76 10.15
N ASN A 169 -7.43 -7.90 10.00
CA ASN A 169 -6.01 -7.95 9.69
C ASN A 169 -5.80 -8.07 8.17
N GLY A 170 -5.59 -6.95 7.49
CA GLY A 170 -5.45 -6.91 6.03
C GLY A 170 -4.26 -7.72 5.51
N THR A 171 -3.16 -7.80 6.27
CA THR A 171 -1.98 -8.62 5.93
C THR A 171 -2.32 -10.10 5.94
N LEU A 172 -2.95 -10.58 7.02
CA LEU A 172 -3.36 -11.97 7.15
C LEU A 172 -4.38 -12.36 6.07
N MET A 173 -5.34 -11.46 5.79
CA MET A 173 -6.31 -11.67 4.71
C MET A 173 -5.63 -11.85 3.36
N ALA A 174 -4.66 -10.97 3.02
CA ALA A 174 -3.93 -11.07 1.76
C ALA A 174 -3.16 -12.40 1.64
N LEU A 175 -2.47 -12.83 2.71
CA LEU A 175 -1.77 -14.11 2.77
C LEU A 175 -2.74 -15.30 2.63
N ALA A 176 -3.84 -15.30 3.38
CA ALA A 176 -4.85 -16.37 3.37
C ALA A 176 -5.55 -16.52 2.01
N TYR A 177 -5.72 -15.41 1.29
CA TYR A 177 -6.32 -15.43 -0.07
C TYR A 177 -5.30 -15.72 -1.18
N GLY A 178 -4.01 -15.94 -0.85
CA GLY A 178 -2.99 -16.38 -1.78
C GLY A 178 -2.28 -15.26 -2.53
N ALA A 179 -2.21 -14.05 -1.96
CA ALA A 179 -1.32 -13.01 -2.49
C ALA A 179 0.10 -13.54 -2.56
N SER A 180 0.76 -13.36 -3.71
CA SER A 180 2.09 -13.94 -3.95
C SER A 180 3.25 -13.06 -3.51
N PHE A 181 2.97 -11.80 -3.16
CA PHE A 181 3.91 -10.88 -2.51
C PHE A 181 3.15 -10.08 -1.45
N VAL A 182 3.64 -10.07 -0.22
CA VAL A 182 3.02 -9.34 0.91
C VAL A 182 4.08 -8.64 1.74
N ALA A 183 3.93 -7.34 1.91
CA ALA A 183 4.81 -6.52 2.75
C ALA A 183 4.01 -5.64 3.71
N ARG A 184 4.54 -5.41 4.91
CA ARG A 184 4.08 -4.38 5.85
C ARG A 184 5.10 -3.26 5.92
N LEU A 185 4.61 -2.02 5.88
CA LEU A 185 5.42 -0.84 5.74
C LEU A 185 4.89 0.28 6.64
N PHE A 186 5.70 1.30 6.82
CA PHE A 186 5.38 2.44 7.67
C PHE A 186 5.51 3.76 6.89
N ALA A 187 4.50 4.62 6.97
CA ALA A 187 4.47 5.91 6.29
C ALA A 187 5.58 6.88 6.71
N GLY A 188 6.17 6.66 7.88
CA GLY A 188 7.33 7.42 8.37
C GLY A 188 8.67 7.00 7.73
N ASP A 189 8.68 5.93 6.93
CA ASP A 189 9.86 5.45 6.18
C ASP A 189 9.59 5.41 4.66
N PRO A 190 9.62 6.56 3.96
CA PRO A 190 9.44 6.61 2.52
C PRO A 190 10.49 5.80 1.73
N GLU A 191 11.68 5.64 2.29
CA GLU A 191 12.76 4.87 1.64
C GLU A 191 12.48 3.38 1.68
N GLY A 192 12.03 2.85 2.83
CA GLY A 192 11.59 1.45 2.97
C GLY A 192 10.39 1.15 2.07
N ILE A 193 9.42 2.08 1.99
CA ILE A 193 8.31 1.97 1.05
C ILE A 193 8.81 1.87 -0.39
N SER A 194 9.73 2.76 -0.79
CA SER A 194 10.28 2.78 -2.15
C SER A 194 10.98 1.46 -2.50
N LYS A 195 11.79 0.93 -1.60
CA LYS A 195 12.50 -0.35 -1.80
C LYS A 195 11.53 -1.51 -1.96
N ALA A 196 10.57 -1.66 -1.05
CA ALA A 196 9.59 -2.74 -1.11
C ALA A 196 8.72 -2.67 -2.38
N LEU A 197 8.29 -1.47 -2.79
CA LEU A 197 7.53 -1.28 -4.02
C LEU A 197 8.35 -1.63 -5.28
N MET A 198 9.64 -1.34 -5.31
CA MET A 198 10.52 -1.75 -6.41
C MET A 198 10.62 -3.28 -6.53
N GLU A 199 10.70 -3.98 -5.39
CA GLU A 199 10.67 -5.44 -5.38
C GLU A 199 9.32 -6.00 -5.84
N GLY A 200 8.21 -5.39 -5.39
CA GLY A 200 6.88 -5.77 -5.85
C GLY A 200 6.63 -5.54 -7.33
N MET A 201 7.16 -4.45 -7.91
CA MET A 201 7.08 -4.21 -9.36
C MET A 201 7.85 -5.25 -10.20
N GLN A 202 8.89 -5.87 -9.62
CA GLN A 202 9.66 -6.94 -10.26
C GLN A 202 9.00 -8.31 -10.09
N HIS A 203 8.14 -8.45 -9.10
CA HIS A 203 7.38 -9.67 -8.85
C HIS A 203 6.29 -9.85 -9.91
N LYS A 204 6.07 -11.08 -10.36
CA LYS A 204 5.00 -11.42 -11.30
C LYS A 204 3.81 -11.99 -10.56
N GLY A 205 2.78 -11.16 -10.40
CA GLY A 205 1.57 -11.51 -9.68
C GLY A 205 1.10 -10.41 -8.74
N PHE A 206 0.16 -10.77 -7.88
CA PHE A 206 -0.47 -9.81 -6.98
C PHE A 206 0.47 -9.48 -5.81
N ALA A 207 0.88 -8.23 -5.74
CA ALA A 207 1.67 -7.69 -4.64
C ALA A 207 0.78 -6.80 -3.73
N PHE A 208 0.73 -7.14 -2.45
CA PHE A 208 -0.01 -6.43 -1.43
C PHE A 208 0.93 -5.71 -0.46
N PHE A 209 0.74 -4.42 -0.29
CA PHE A 209 1.51 -3.56 0.60
C PHE A 209 0.58 -2.95 1.64
N HIS A 210 0.70 -3.38 2.89
CA HIS A 210 -0.02 -2.82 4.02
C HIS A 210 0.83 -1.72 4.64
N VAL A 211 0.43 -0.47 4.50
CA VAL A 211 1.21 0.68 4.98
C VAL A 211 0.52 1.33 6.17
N TYR A 212 1.13 1.18 7.35
CA TYR A 212 0.65 1.85 8.56
C TYR A 212 0.92 3.35 8.52
N THR A 213 -0.09 4.13 8.88
CA THR A 213 -0.03 5.58 8.83
C THR A 213 -0.92 6.22 9.90
N SER A 214 -0.73 7.51 10.15
CA SER A 214 -1.53 8.28 11.12
C SER A 214 -2.54 9.18 10.43
N CYS A 215 -3.75 9.27 11.00
CA CYS A 215 -4.70 10.35 10.71
C CYS A 215 -4.57 11.46 11.76
N VAL A 216 -3.76 12.48 11.51
CA VAL A 216 -3.46 13.55 12.46
C VAL A 216 -4.66 14.42 12.86
N THR A 217 -5.75 14.35 12.10
CA THR A 217 -6.94 15.17 12.33
C THR A 217 -7.98 14.48 13.20
N PHE A 218 -8.26 13.22 12.94
CA PHE A 218 -9.39 12.52 13.57
C PHE A 218 -8.97 11.42 14.54
N ASP A 219 -7.80 10.82 14.37
CA ASP A 219 -7.23 9.89 15.34
C ASP A 219 -6.33 10.63 16.33
N LYS A 220 -6.74 10.69 17.58
CA LYS A 220 -5.99 11.32 18.68
C LYS A 220 -5.53 10.31 19.75
N ALA A 221 -5.86 9.03 19.57
CA ALA A 221 -5.74 8.06 20.64
C ALA A 221 -5.05 6.74 20.23
N PHE A 222 -5.15 6.30 18.97
CA PHE A 222 -4.70 4.97 18.56
C PHE A 222 -3.47 5.03 17.65
N LYS A 223 -3.63 5.15 16.34
CA LYS A 223 -2.50 5.20 15.39
C LYS A 223 -1.91 6.60 15.26
N THR A 224 -1.58 7.24 16.39
CA THR A 224 -0.85 8.51 16.38
C THR A 224 0.61 8.30 15.97
N TRP A 225 1.30 9.36 15.55
CA TRP A 225 2.71 9.26 15.18
C TRP A 225 3.62 8.75 16.32
N PRO A 226 3.46 9.20 17.58
CA PRO A 226 4.23 8.65 18.71
C PRO A 226 4.03 7.14 18.85
N HIS A 227 2.77 6.68 18.88
CA HIS A 227 2.47 5.26 19.04
C HIS A 227 3.01 4.43 17.88
N LEU A 228 2.81 4.85 16.62
CA LEU A 228 3.34 4.12 15.48
C LEU A 228 4.86 4.01 15.52
N LYS A 229 5.58 5.08 15.91
CA LYS A 229 7.03 5.04 16.03
C LYS A 229 7.53 4.11 17.14
N GLU A 230 6.75 3.93 18.20
CA GLU A 230 7.03 3.01 19.28
C GLU A 230 6.72 1.56 18.90
N TRP A 231 5.62 1.32 18.18
CA TRP A 231 5.13 -0.03 17.90
C TRP A 231 5.86 -0.70 16.73
N VAL A 232 6.17 0.06 15.67
CA VAL A 232 6.74 -0.54 14.47
C VAL A 232 8.21 -0.89 14.66
N HIS A 233 8.59 -2.08 14.21
CA HIS A 233 9.96 -2.57 14.25
C HIS A 233 10.22 -3.52 13.05
N PRO A 234 11.47 -3.82 12.71
CA PRO A 234 11.79 -4.76 11.64
C PRO A 234 11.26 -6.16 11.92
N LEU A 235 11.01 -6.95 10.87
CA LEU A 235 10.81 -8.40 10.97
C LEU A 235 11.96 -9.05 11.75
N PRO A 236 11.70 -10.18 12.44
CA PRO A 236 12.76 -10.92 13.16
C PRO A 236 13.93 -11.26 12.25
N GLU A 237 15.15 -11.24 12.83
CA GLU A 237 16.35 -11.66 12.12
C GLU A 237 16.21 -13.13 11.65
N GLY A 238 16.57 -13.39 10.39
CA GLY A 238 16.40 -14.73 9.79
C GLY A 238 14.96 -15.04 9.34
N HIS A 239 14.07 -14.05 9.26
CA HIS A 239 12.77 -14.24 8.63
C HIS A 239 12.94 -14.72 7.18
N ASP A 240 12.29 -15.83 6.83
CA ASP A 240 12.31 -16.40 5.49
C ASP A 240 11.02 -16.02 4.73
N PRO A 241 11.08 -15.07 3.80
CA PRO A 241 9.90 -14.63 3.07
C PRO A 241 9.35 -15.66 2.08
N SER A 242 10.05 -16.77 1.83
CA SER A 242 9.53 -17.85 0.98
C SER A 242 8.57 -18.78 1.75
N ASN A 243 8.55 -18.70 3.07
CA ASN A 243 7.76 -19.57 3.94
C ASN A 243 6.41 -18.95 4.30
N LEU A 244 5.35 -19.34 3.58
CA LEU A 244 3.99 -18.85 3.82
C LEU A 244 3.51 -19.05 5.26
N LYS A 245 3.80 -20.22 5.87
CA LYS A 245 3.35 -20.51 7.24
C LYS A 245 4.00 -19.58 8.25
N LYS A 246 5.31 -19.30 8.12
CA LYS A 246 6.01 -18.31 8.96
C LYS A 246 5.43 -16.91 8.76
N ALA A 247 5.16 -16.51 7.52
CA ALA A 247 4.54 -15.21 7.22
C ALA A 247 3.13 -15.08 7.83
N MET A 248 2.33 -16.13 7.81
CA MET A 248 0.99 -16.13 8.44
C MET A 248 1.08 -16.05 9.97
N ASN A 249 1.98 -16.82 10.59
CA ASN A 249 2.21 -16.73 12.04
C ASN A 249 2.67 -15.33 12.44
N GLU A 250 3.64 -14.76 11.72
CA GLU A 250 4.12 -13.40 11.94
C GLU A 250 3.00 -12.36 11.80
N ALA A 251 2.10 -12.56 10.83
CA ALA A 251 0.96 -11.66 10.66
C ALA A 251 -0.07 -11.76 11.79
N LEU A 252 -0.16 -12.90 12.48
CA LEU A 252 -1.04 -13.14 13.61
C LEU A 252 -0.43 -12.65 14.93
N ASP A 253 0.82 -13.02 15.17
CA ASP A 253 1.48 -12.88 16.47
C ASP A 253 2.02 -11.46 16.68
N ASP A 254 2.48 -10.82 15.59
CA ASP A 254 3.05 -9.48 15.62
C ASP A 254 2.51 -8.59 14.49
N PRO A 255 1.50 -7.77 14.75
CA PRO A 255 0.90 -6.91 13.75
C PRO A 255 1.79 -5.74 13.31
N PHE A 256 2.87 -5.40 14.03
CA PHE A 256 3.68 -4.21 13.79
C PHE A 256 5.09 -4.47 13.25
N SER A 257 5.47 -5.72 13.03
CA SER A 257 6.72 -6.06 12.35
C SER A 257 6.70 -5.60 10.88
N LEU A 258 7.75 -4.93 10.42
CA LEU A 258 7.85 -4.31 9.10
C LEU A 258 8.83 -5.04 8.18
N GLY A 259 8.47 -5.20 6.93
CA GLY A 259 9.31 -5.81 5.90
C GLY A 259 8.48 -6.62 4.90
N ILE A 260 9.18 -7.42 4.09
CA ILE A 260 8.55 -8.35 3.17
C ILE A 260 8.27 -9.65 3.93
N LEU A 261 6.99 -9.85 4.28
CA LEU A 261 6.57 -11.05 5.02
C LEU A 261 6.56 -12.29 4.13
N TYR A 262 6.11 -12.13 2.88
CA TYR A 262 5.99 -13.26 1.96
C TYR A 262 6.31 -12.85 0.52
N ARG A 263 7.04 -13.71 -0.15
CA ARG A 263 7.29 -13.66 -1.59
C ARG A 263 7.37 -15.09 -2.13
N LYS A 264 6.36 -15.47 -2.91
CA LYS A 264 6.33 -16.74 -3.62
C LYS A 264 7.49 -16.78 -4.61
N GLN A 265 8.23 -17.86 -4.58
CA GLN A 265 9.30 -18.14 -5.55
C GLN A 265 8.74 -18.51 -6.93
#